data_c2ce81ff79dbbfcec736df30ae31cf10
#
_entry.id   c2ce81ff79dbbfcec736df30ae31cf10
#
_cell.length_a   1.000
_cell.length_b   1.000
_cell.length_c   1.000
_cell.angle_alpha   90.00
_cell.angle_beta   90.00
_cell.angle_gamma   90.00
#
_symmetry.space_group_name_H-M   'P 1'
#
loop_
_entity.id
_entity.type
_entity.pdbx_description
1 polymer ?
#
loop_
_entity_poly.entity_id
_entity_poly.type
_entity_poly.pdbx_seq_one_letter_code
_entity_poly.pdbx_strand_id
1 'polypeptide(L)'
;MSSTGVLKGAVAVVTGGASGMGLATVRRFVAEGASVVVADLNVEAGERVAAELEHAVRFERCDVSVEADVAAAVRAAVDSFGQLNIMFNNAGMGGAFGPITEIESDDWDTTFAVLVRGVFNGTKHAARQMIEQGAGGSIINTASVAGLGGGGGPQAYSAAKAAVINLTETTANELAAHSIRVNAICPGIIFTPLMHRGDEADAETVMSELQPLPKRGEGSDIAGAALWLAGPDAAFVTGTSIVVDGGISSAGTRLYGRLGGTQNLDRVVGIAHGTTGQAASVRRL
;
A
#
# COMPACT_ATOMS: atom_id res chain seq x y z
N MET A 1 12.15 -3.53 30.07
CA MET A 1 13.12 -3.49 28.99
C MET A 1 12.62 -2.46 28.00
N SER A 2 13.31 -1.33 27.85
CA SER A 2 12.93 -0.31 26.87
C SER A 2 13.11 -0.95 25.48
N SER A 3 12.01 -1.25 24.79
CA SER A 3 12.10 -1.68 23.39
C SER A 3 12.76 -0.52 22.62
N THR A 4 13.93 -0.75 22.07
CA THR A 4 14.53 0.15 21.11
C THR A 4 13.73 -0.03 19.81
N GLY A 5 12.60 0.67 19.67
CA GLY A 5 11.78 0.58 18.48
C GLY A 5 12.58 0.94 17.23
N VAL A 6 12.30 0.26 16.13
CA VAL A 6 13.02 0.41 14.84
C VAL A 6 12.94 1.86 14.30
N LEU A 7 11.86 2.58 14.63
CA LEU A 7 11.61 3.97 14.21
C LEU A 7 11.80 4.99 15.34
N LYS A 8 12.59 4.65 16.38
CA LYS A 8 12.78 5.56 17.51
C LYS A 8 13.29 6.93 17.06
N GLY A 9 12.52 7.97 17.38
CA GLY A 9 12.82 9.36 17.06
C GLY A 9 12.56 9.75 15.61
N ALA A 10 12.06 8.84 14.77
CA ALA A 10 11.60 9.18 13.42
C ALA A 10 10.25 9.91 13.47
N VAL A 11 10.00 10.75 12.48
CA VAL A 11 8.74 11.46 12.29
C VAL A 11 8.14 11.05 10.96
N ALA A 12 6.87 10.66 10.98
CA ALA A 12 6.15 10.21 9.81
C ALA A 12 4.90 11.07 9.52
N VAL A 13 4.57 11.23 8.25
CA VAL A 13 3.24 11.65 7.80
C VAL A 13 2.56 10.44 7.15
N VAL A 14 1.34 10.13 7.58
CA VAL A 14 0.53 9.05 7.02
C VAL A 14 -0.77 9.63 6.49
N THR A 15 -0.96 9.64 5.17
CA THR A 15 -2.23 10.07 4.57
C THR A 15 -3.26 8.94 4.59
N GLY A 16 -4.54 9.27 4.82
CA GLY A 16 -5.57 8.26 5.10
C GLY A 16 -5.28 7.49 6.39
N GLY A 17 -4.68 8.17 7.37
CA GLY A 17 -4.18 7.56 8.60
C GLY A 17 -5.24 7.27 9.67
N ALA A 18 -6.49 7.70 9.47
CA ALA A 18 -7.55 7.54 10.45
C ALA A 18 -8.32 6.22 10.34
N SER A 19 -8.07 5.41 9.31
CA SER A 19 -8.78 4.14 9.09
C SER A 19 -7.93 3.09 8.37
N GLY A 20 -8.39 1.84 8.36
CA GLY A 20 -7.87 0.74 7.54
C GLY A 20 -6.36 0.54 7.65
N MET A 21 -5.70 0.41 6.50
CA MET A 21 -4.24 0.20 6.40
C MET A 21 -3.44 1.37 7.00
N GLY A 22 -3.92 2.61 6.78
CA GLY A 22 -3.28 3.80 7.32
C GLY A 22 -3.26 3.79 8.84
N LEU A 23 -4.39 3.53 9.48
CA LEU A 23 -4.49 3.46 10.95
C LEU A 23 -3.62 2.32 11.53
N ALA A 24 -3.63 1.15 10.89
CA ALA A 24 -2.76 0.04 11.29
C ALA A 24 -1.27 0.43 11.22
N THR A 25 -0.90 1.21 10.19
CA THR A 25 0.49 1.71 10.03
C THR A 25 0.81 2.78 11.08
N VAL A 26 -0.09 3.72 11.35
CA VAL A 26 0.08 4.71 12.41
C VAL A 26 0.37 4.03 13.75
N ARG A 27 -0.49 3.10 14.16
CA ARG A 27 -0.30 2.35 15.41
C ARG A 27 1.02 1.57 15.44
N ARG A 28 1.38 0.94 14.32
CA ARG A 28 2.66 0.22 14.22
C ARG A 28 3.86 1.16 14.32
N PHE A 29 3.85 2.28 13.63
CA PHE A 29 4.94 3.25 13.66
C PHE A 29 5.13 3.85 15.06
N VAL A 30 4.02 4.20 15.73
CA VAL A 30 4.05 4.68 17.12
C VAL A 30 4.60 3.61 18.08
N ALA A 31 4.18 2.36 17.93
CA ALA A 31 4.70 1.24 18.74
C ALA A 31 6.20 1.01 18.56
N GLU A 32 6.74 1.39 17.39
CA GLU A 32 8.18 1.33 17.07
C GLU A 32 8.93 2.64 17.38
N GLY A 33 8.26 3.58 18.07
CA GLY A 33 8.90 4.79 18.60
C GLY A 33 8.91 6.01 17.68
N ALA A 34 8.13 6.00 16.60
CA ALA A 34 7.93 7.17 15.75
C ALA A 34 6.90 8.13 16.33
N SER A 35 7.03 9.42 15.98
CA SER A 35 5.95 10.40 16.05
C SER A 35 5.26 10.49 14.69
N VAL A 36 3.93 10.64 14.67
CA VAL A 36 3.17 10.54 13.42
C VAL A 36 2.16 11.68 13.26
N VAL A 37 2.17 12.34 12.10
CA VAL A 37 1.05 13.16 11.67
C VAL A 37 0.06 12.28 10.92
N VAL A 38 -1.14 12.15 11.47
CA VAL A 38 -2.29 11.51 10.82
C VAL A 38 -2.97 12.55 9.95
N ALA A 39 -2.79 12.44 8.63
CA ALA A 39 -3.40 13.31 7.65
C ALA A 39 -4.63 12.61 7.05
N ASP A 40 -5.83 13.09 7.35
CA ASP A 40 -7.06 12.44 6.90
C ASP A 40 -8.17 13.46 6.63
N LEU A 41 -9.09 13.10 5.74
CA LEU A 41 -10.27 13.92 5.46
C LEU A 41 -11.32 13.82 6.59
N ASN A 42 -11.37 12.66 7.28
CA ASN A 42 -12.31 12.39 8.35
C ASN A 42 -11.81 12.96 9.68
N VAL A 43 -12.27 14.16 10.01
CA VAL A 43 -11.87 14.91 11.21
C VAL A 43 -12.15 14.12 12.49
N GLU A 44 -13.38 13.60 12.64
CA GLU A 44 -13.79 12.88 13.85
C GLU A 44 -12.93 11.62 14.09
N ALA A 45 -12.67 10.85 13.04
CA ALA A 45 -11.81 9.67 13.14
C ALA A 45 -10.35 10.05 13.44
N GLY A 46 -9.84 11.10 12.81
CA GLY A 46 -8.47 11.59 13.03
C GLY A 46 -8.24 12.09 14.44
N GLU A 47 -9.18 12.87 14.98
CA GLU A 47 -9.13 13.36 16.35
C GLU A 47 -9.20 12.22 17.37
N ARG A 48 -10.00 11.18 17.13
CA ARG A 48 -10.02 9.98 17.99
C ARG A 48 -8.66 9.28 18.02
N VAL A 49 -8.00 9.13 16.86
CA VAL A 49 -6.66 8.52 16.80
C VAL A 49 -5.64 9.36 17.54
N ALA A 50 -5.68 10.68 17.39
CA ALA A 50 -4.78 11.58 18.11
C ALA A 50 -5.01 11.53 19.62
N ALA A 51 -6.26 11.44 20.07
CA ALA A 51 -6.58 11.29 21.50
C ALA A 51 -6.14 9.92 22.05
N GLU A 52 -6.27 8.83 21.25
CA GLU A 52 -5.84 7.47 21.65
C GLU A 52 -4.31 7.37 21.81
N LEU A 53 -3.55 7.99 20.92
CA LEU A 53 -2.09 7.86 20.85
C LEU A 53 -1.34 9.07 21.42
N GLU A 54 -2.08 10.04 21.95
CA GLU A 54 -1.61 11.19 22.73
C GLU A 54 -0.44 11.95 22.07
N HIS A 55 0.63 12.18 22.82
CA HIS A 55 1.79 12.99 22.41
C HIS A 55 2.58 12.43 21.22
N ALA A 56 2.38 11.17 20.86
CA ALA A 56 3.04 10.56 19.71
C ALA A 56 2.34 10.87 18.37
N VAL A 57 1.12 11.39 18.42
CA VAL A 57 0.31 11.65 17.24
C VAL A 57 -0.23 13.07 17.19
N ARG A 58 -0.18 13.68 16.02
CA ARG A 58 -0.86 14.90 15.65
C ARG A 58 -1.84 14.62 14.52
N PHE A 59 -3.07 15.10 14.63
CA PHE A 59 -4.03 15.06 13.53
C PHE A 59 -3.95 16.34 12.70
N GLU A 60 -4.02 16.20 11.38
CA GLU A 60 -4.16 17.29 10.42
C GLU A 60 -5.23 16.93 9.40
N ARG A 61 -6.27 17.77 9.27
CA ARG A 61 -7.27 17.56 8.23
C ARG A 61 -6.62 17.74 6.85
N CYS A 62 -6.74 16.74 5.99
CA CYS A 62 -6.06 16.74 4.69
C CYS A 62 -6.92 16.09 3.61
N ASP A 63 -7.29 16.86 2.61
CA ASP A 63 -7.73 16.37 1.31
C ASP A 63 -6.50 16.25 0.41
N VAL A 64 -6.07 15.02 0.11
CA VAL A 64 -4.85 14.79 -0.68
C VAL A 64 -4.94 15.30 -2.11
N SER A 65 -6.15 15.50 -2.63
CA SER A 65 -6.37 16.12 -3.94
C SER A 65 -6.07 17.63 -3.97
N VAL A 66 -5.97 18.26 -2.77
CA VAL A 66 -5.66 19.67 -2.57
C VAL A 66 -4.21 19.81 -2.14
N GLU A 67 -3.36 20.37 -2.99
CA GLU A 67 -1.92 20.49 -2.74
C GLU A 67 -1.59 21.22 -1.43
N ALA A 68 -2.35 22.28 -1.12
CA ALA A 68 -2.13 23.09 0.08
C ALA A 68 -2.34 22.29 1.38
N ASP A 69 -3.31 21.35 1.41
CA ASP A 69 -3.59 20.51 2.56
C ASP A 69 -2.42 19.53 2.80
N VAL A 70 -1.89 18.92 1.72
CA VAL A 70 -0.73 18.04 1.81
C VAL A 70 0.52 18.78 2.28
N ALA A 71 0.73 19.98 1.77
CA ALA A 71 1.83 20.85 2.24
C ALA A 71 1.66 21.21 3.72
N ALA A 72 0.43 21.43 4.19
CA ALA A 72 0.14 21.68 5.60
C ALA A 72 0.45 20.46 6.47
N ALA A 73 0.08 19.25 6.04
CA ALA A 73 0.40 18.02 6.76
C ALA A 73 1.92 17.80 6.92
N VAL A 74 2.70 18.09 5.87
CA VAL A 74 4.17 18.04 5.95
C VAL A 74 4.72 19.09 6.92
N ARG A 75 4.23 20.33 6.87
CA ARG A 75 4.62 21.39 7.82
C ARG A 75 4.27 21.01 9.26
N ALA A 76 3.08 20.43 9.48
CA ALA A 76 2.66 19.99 10.81
C ALA A 76 3.62 18.98 11.43
N ALA A 77 4.28 18.12 10.63
CA ALA A 77 5.31 17.20 11.10
C ALA A 77 6.55 17.97 11.62
N VAL A 78 6.99 18.98 10.86
CA VAL A 78 8.13 19.80 11.25
C VAL A 78 7.81 20.68 12.47
N ASP A 79 6.66 21.33 12.47
CA ASP A 79 6.24 22.23 13.53
C ASP A 79 6.00 21.50 14.87
N SER A 80 5.47 20.27 14.82
CA SER A 80 5.14 19.50 16.01
C SER A 80 6.29 18.63 16.51
N PHE A 81 7.14 18.12 15.60
CA PHE A 81 8.14 17.09 15.93
C PHE A 81 9.55 17.42 15.40
N GLY A 82 9.75 18.57 14.75
CA GLY A 82 11.04 19.11 14.35
C GLY A 82 11.63 18.60 13.03
N GLN A 83 11.03 17.57 12.41
CA GLN A 83 11.56 16.96 11.17
C GLN A 83 10.51 16.14 10.42
N LEU A 84 10.88 15.66 9.23
CA LEU A 84 10.15 14.62 8.49
C LEU A 84 11.13 13.56 7.98
N ASN A 85 10.93 12.31 8.35
CA ASN A 85 11.77 11.18 7.91
C ASN A 85 11.02 10.20 7.00
N ILE A 86 9.69 10.10 7.17
CA ILE A 86 8.87 9.11 6.48
C ILE A 86 7.62 9.79 5.94
N MET A 87 7.34 9.58 4.66
CA MET A 87 6.04 9.92 4.04
C MET A 87 5.36 8.65 3.57
N PHE A 88 4.20 8.33 4.12
CA PHE A 88 3.37 7.24 3.63
C PHE A 88 2.13 7.78 2.92
N ASN A 89 2.19 7.82 1.58
CA ASN A 89 1.11 8.18 0.70
C ASN A 89 0.13 7.01 0.60
N ASN A 90 -0.80 6.92 1.56
CA ASN A 90 -1.71 5.79 1.67
C ASN A 90 -3.18 6.15 1.39
N ALA A 91 -3.57 7.42 1.49
CA ALA A 91 -4.95 7.84 1.21
C ALA A 91 -5.44 7.32 -0.15
N GLY A 92 -6.66 6.82 -0.16
CA GLY A 92 -7.23 6.26 -1.38
C GLY A 92 -8.72 6.01 -1.29
N MET A 93 -9.30 5.72 -2.45
CA MET A 93 -10.72 5.42 -2.65
C MET A 93 -10.89 4.37 -3.74
N GLY A 94 -12.08 3.78 -3.86
CA GLY A 94 -12.38 2.82 -4.94
C GLY A 94 -12.45 3.47 -6.33
N GLY A 95 -12.77 4.75 -6.40
CA GLY A 95 -12.85 5.52 -7.63
C GLY A 95 -14.02 5.16 -8.53
N ALA A 96 -13.98 5.64 -9.77
CA ALA A 96 -14.98 5.36 -10.80
C ALA A 96 -15.04 3.87 -11.13
N PHE A 97 -16.23 3.35 -11.29
CA PHE A 97 -16.50 1.95 -11.64
C PHE A 97 -17.71 1.84 -12.57
N GLY A 98 -17.77 0.76 -13.34
CA GLY A 98 -18.82 0.47 -14.30
C GLY A 98 -18.27 0.13 -15.69
N PRO A 99 -19.13 -0.03 -16.70
CA PRO A 99 -18.72 -0.19 -18.09
C PRO A 99 -17.92 1.03 -18.56
N ILE A 100 -16.85 0.83 -19.30
CA ILE A 100 -15.98 1.93 -19.79
C ILE A 100 -16.73 2.98 -20.61
N THR A 101 -17.80 2.55 -21.27
CA THR A 101 -18.66 3.43 -22.10
C THR A 101 -19.53 4.38 -21.28
N GLU A 102 -19.70 4.11 -19.97
CA GLU A 102 -20.61 4.83 -19.08
C GLU A 102 -19.90 5.59 -17.96
N ILE A 103 -18.56 5.49 -17.87
CA ILE A 103 -17.79 6.21 -16.85
C ILE A 103 -17.72 7.69 -17.26
N GLU A 104 -18.19 8.56 -16.38
CA GLU A 104 -18.10 10.01 -16.58
C GLU A 104 -16.66 10.51 -16.41
N SER A 105 -16.27 11.49 -17.21
CA SER A 105 -14.92 12.08 -17.15
C SER A 105 -14.62 12.71 -15.78
N ASP A 106 -15.61 13.33 -15.15
CA ASP A 106 -15.43 13.96 -13.83
C ASP A 106 -15.16 12.93 -12.73
N ASP A 107 -15.79 11.76 -12.81
CA ASP A 107 -15.51 10.64 -11.87
C ASP A 107 -14.11 10.06 -12.10
N TRP A 108 -13.70 9.95 -13.36
CA TRP A 108 -12.33 9.60 -13.74
C TRP A 108 -11.33 10.61 -13.16
N ASP A 109 -11.54 11.88 -13.39
CA ASP A 109 -10.65 12.96 -12.94
C ASP A 109 -10.58 13.02 -11.41
N THR A 110 -11.70 12.84 -10.71
CA THR A 110 -11.75 12.71 -9.25
C THR A 110 -10.93 11.53 -8.76
N THR A 111 -11.02 10.39 -9.44
CA THR A 111 -10.23 9.20 -9.10
C THR A 111 -8.73 9.48 -9.21
N PHE A 112 -8.30 10.10 -10.29
CA PHE A 112 -6.89 10.48 -10.50
C PHE A 112 -6.44 11.59 -9.56
N ALA A 113 -7.31 12.53 -9.22
CA ALA A 113 -7.01 13.59 -8.27
C ALA A 113 -6.63 13.03 -6.89
N VAL A 114 -7.38 12.03 -6.40
CA VAL A 114 -7.08 11.41 -5.11
C VAL A 114 -5.91 10.43 -5.22
N LEU A 115 -5.96 9.49 -6.18
CA LEU A 115 -5.05 8.34 -6.21
C LEU A 115 -3.68 8.64 -6.82
N VAL A 116 -3.58 9.61 -7.74
CA VAL A 116 -2.33 9.94 -8.44
C VAL A 116 -1.80 11.30 -7.99
N ARG A 117 -2.61 12.37 -8.13
CA ARG A 117 -2.19 13.73 -7.72
C ARG A 117 -1.91 13.80 -6.21
N GLY A 118 -2.70 13.09 -5.39
CA GLY A 118 -2.44 12.99 -3.96
C GLY A 118 -1.06 12.39 -3.64
N VAL A 119 -0.68 11.29 -4.31
CA VAL A 119 0.65 10.68 -4.18
C VAL A 119 1.74 11.60 -4.71
N PHE A 120 1.52 12.27 -5.84
CA PHE A 120 2.44 13.27 -6.37
C PHE A 120 2.66 14.41 -5.37
N ASN A 121 1.59 14.98 -4.82
CA ASN A 121 1.68 16.07 -3.83
C ASN A 121 2.48 15.62 -2.59
N GLY A 122 2.17 14.44 -2.05
CA GLY A 122 2.89 13.90 -0.90
C GLY A 122 4.38 13.68 -1.18
N THR A 123 4.70 13.07 -2.32
CA THR A 123 6.09 12.87 -2.77
C THR A 123 6.81 14.21 -2.94
N LYS A 124 6.18 15.18 -3.61
CA LYS A 124 6.74 16.50 -3.86
C LYS A 124 7.09 17.25 -2.57
N HIS A 125 6.14 17.36 -1.65
CA HIS A 125 6.33 18.15 -0.43
C HIS A 125 7.23 17.44 0.58
N ALA A 126 7.13 16.12 0.70
CA ALA A 126 8.04 15.34 1.53
C ALA A 126 9.48 15.39 1.01
N ALA A 127 9.69 15.19 -0.28
CA ALA A 127 11.01 15.27 -0.88
C ALA A 127 11.65 16.65 -0.68
N ARG A 128 10.90 17.74 -0.89
CA ARG A 128 11.38 19.10 -0.66
C ARG A 128 11.85 19.28 0.79
N GLN A 129 11.05 18.84 1.76
CA GLN A 129 11.38 18.92 3.17
C GLN A 129 12.60 18.07 3.53
N MET A 130 12.67 16.84 3.02
CA MET A 130 13.78 15.92 3.28
C MET A 130 15.10 16.41 2.65
N ILE A 131 15.04 17.04 1.47
CA ILE A 131 16.20 17.69 0.82
C ILE A 131 16.68 18.87 1.66
N GLU A 132 15.77 19.73 2.13
CA GLU A 132 16.11 20.87 2.98
C GLU A 132 16.78 20.44 4.30
N GLN A 133 16.31 19.36 4.90
CA GLN A 133 16.91 18.77 6.11
C GLN A 133 18.27 18.12 5.86
N GLY A 134 18.55 17.63 4.66
CA GLY A 134 19.82 16.99 4.28
C GLY A 134 20.08 15.63 4.94
N ALA A 135 19.06 15.03 5.58
CA ALA A 135 19.19 13.76 6.33
C ALA A 135 18.70 12.52 5.58
N GLY A 136 18.28 12.67 4.31
CA GLY A 136 17.61 11.62 3.55
C GLY A 136 16.19 11.36 4.04
N GLY A 137 15.60 10.22 3.66
CA GLY A 137 14.26 9.86 4.06
C GLY A 137 13.69 8.63 3.34
N SER A 138 12.44 8.27 3.69
CA SER A 138 11.70 7.19 3.05
C SER A 138 10.31 7.66 2.63
N ILE A 139 10.01 7.56 1.35
CA ILE A 139 8.68 7.81 0.78
C ILE A 139 8.10 6.46 0.38
N ILE A 140 6.89 6.17 0.84
CA ILE A 140 6.20 4.91 0.58
C ILE A 140 4.86 5.25 -0.06
N ASN A 141 4.57 4.63 -1.19
CA ASN A 141 3.34 4.88 -1.95
C ASN A 141 2.45 3.64 -1.95
N THR A 142 1.17 3.79 -1.66
CA THR A 142 0.21 2.69 -1.77
C THR A 142 -0.27 2.58 -3.22
N ALA A 143 0.29 1.62 -3.95
CA ALA A 143 -0.20 1.17 -5.25
C ALA A 143 -1.30 0.10 -5.07
N SER A 144 -1.31 -0.94 -5.87
CA SER A 144 -2.22 -2.11 -5.76
C SER A 144 -1.76 -3.21 -6.72
N VAL A 145 -2.11 -4.45 -6.47
CA VAL A 145 -2.02 -5.52 -7.48
C VAL A 145 -2.82 -5.19 -8.73
N ALA A 146 -3.86 -4.36 -8.62
CA ALA A 146 -4.64 -3.86 -9.75
C ALA A 146 -3.81 -2.96 -10.72
N GLY A 147 -2.72 -2.38 -10.25
CA GLY A 147 -1.79 -1.61 -11.09
C GLY A 147 -0.74 -2.47 -11.81
N LEU A 148 -0.61 -3.74 -11.45
CA LEU A 148 0.37 -4.67 -12.05
C LEU A 148 -0.14 -5.33 -13.35
N GLY A 149 -1.45 -5.34 -13.56
CA GLY A 149 -2.06 -5.96 -14.75
C GLY A 149 -3.55 -5.75 -14.82
N GLY A 150 -4.17 -6.14 -15.91
CA GLY A 150 -5.60 -6.02 -16.12
C GLY A 150 -6.41 -7.00 -15.27
N GLY A 151 -7.63 -6.60 -14.89
CA GLY A 151 -8.60 -7.45 -14.18
C GLY A 151 -8.50 -7.44 -12.66
N GLY A 152 -7.59 -6.67 -12.08
CA GLY A 152 -7.45 -6.57 -10.62
C GLY A 152 -8.34 -5.49 -9.97
N GLY A 153 -9.05 -4.68 -10.76
CA GLY A 153 -9.92 -3.62 -10.25
C GLY A 153 -10.60 -2.82 -11.37
N PRO A 154 -11.41 -1.81 -11.02
CA PRO A 154 -12.01 -0.90 -11.99
C PRO A 154 -10.97 -0.19 -12.85
N GLN A 155 -11.35 0.22 -14.06
CA GLN A 155 -10.44 0.78 -15.07
C GLN A 155 -9.67 2.00 -14.56
N ALA A 156 -10.40 3.00 -14.02
CA ALA A 156 -9.79 4.23 -13.50
C ALA A 156 -8.85 3.95 -12.31
N TYR A 157 -9.28 3.08 -11.40
CA TYR A 157 -8.47 2.65 -10.27
C TYR A 157 -7.18 1.94 -10.72
N SER A 158 -7.31 0.95 -11.61
CA SER A 158 -6.16 0.18 -12.11
C SER A 158 -5.16 1.07 -12.84
N ALA A 159 -5.64 1.96 -13.71
CA ALA A 159 -4.82 2.93 -14.42
C ALA A 159 -4.10 3.88 -13.43
N ALA A 160 -4.81 4.40 -12.43
CA ALA A 160 -4.23 5.25 -11.41
C ALA A 160 -3.15 4.53 -10.60
N LYS A 161 -3.38 3.25 -10.21
CA LYS A 161 -2.39 2.47 -9.45
C LYS A 161 -1.18 2.07 -10.29
N ALA A 162 -1.33 1.85 -11.59
CA ALA A 162 -0.21 1.70 -12.51
C ALA A 162 0.62 3.00 -12.63
N ALA A 163 -0.05 4.16 -12.69
CA ALA A 163 0.64 5.45 -12.67
C ALA A 163 1.43 5.68 -11.38
N VAL A 164 0.93 5.25 -10.21
CA VAL A 164 1.65 5.32 -8.93
C VAL A 164 2.91 4.45 -8.94
N ILE A 165 2.86 3.26 -9.52
CA ILE A 165 4.02 2.38 -9.66
C ILE A 165 5.11 3.09 -10.49
N ASN A 166 4.76 3.59 -11.67
CA ASN A 166 5.71 4.28 -12.53
C ASN A 166 6.26 5.58 -11.91
N LEU A 167 5.40 6.37 -11.24
CA LEU A 167 5.81 7.56 -10.51
C LEU A 167 6.81 7.22 -9.40
N THR A 168 6.63 6.11 -8.70
CA THR A 168 7.55 5.61 -7.68
C THR A 168 8.93 5.32 -8.26
N GLU A 169 9.00 4.57 -9.35
CA GLU A 169 10.25 4.22 -10.02
C GLU A 169 11.00 5.46 -10.53
N THR A 170 10.27 6.37 -11.15
CA THR A 170 10.85 7.60 -11.71
C THR A 170 11.38 8.53 -10.62
N THR A 171 10.59 8.77 -9.58
CA THR A 171 11.02 9.66 -8.47
C THR A 171 12.08 9.05 -7.58
N ALA A 172 12.16 7.72 -7.47
CA ALA A 172 13.26 7.03 -6.80
C ALA A 172 14.61 7.33 -7.44
N ASN A 173 14.68 7.30 -8.78
CA ASN A 173 15.90 7.64 -9.50
C ASN A 173 16.31 9.10 -9.30
N GLU A 174 15.36 10.01 -9.35
CA GLU A 174 15.60 11.45 -9.17
C GLU A 174 16.10 11.76 -7.75
N LEU A 175 15.47 11.17 -6.73
CA LEU A 175 15.70 11.51 -5.33
C LEU A 175 16.87 10.74 -4.68
N ALA A 176 17.41 9.74 -5.36
CA ALA A 176 18.52 8.92 -4.85
C ALA A 176 19.76 9.74 -4.47
N ALA A 177 20.06 10.80 -5.24
CA ALA A 177 21.19 11.70 -4.95
C ALA A 177 21.07 12.42 -3.60
N HIS A 178 19.86 12.50 -3.04
CA HIS A 178 19.56 13.10 -1.73
C HIS A 178 19.41 12.05 -0.62
N SER A 179 19.75 10.78 -0.87
CA SER A 179 19.53 9.66 0.06
C SER A 179 18.06 9.48 0.45
N ILE A 180 17.13 9.86 -0.43
CA ILE A 180 15.70 9.65 -0.26
C ILE A 180 15.31 8.42 -1.06
N ARG A 181 14.75 7.43 -0.37
CA ARG A 181 14.23 6.20 -0.97
C ARG A 181 12.74 6.37 -1.28
N VAL A 182 12.31 5.90 -2.45
CA VAL A 182 10.91 5.92 -2.84
C VAL A 182 10.52 4.51 -3.27
N ASN A 183 9.53 3.92 -2.60
CA ASN A 183 9.05 2.56 -2.90
C ASN A 183 7.52 2.51 -2.88
N ALA A 184 6.95 1.53 -3.55
CA ALA A 184 5.52 1.26 -3.51
C ALA A 184 5.22 -0.04 -2.77
N ILE A 185 4.04 -0.09 -2.14
CA ILE A 185 3.41 -1.32 -1.69
C ILE A 185 2.23 -1.58 -2.64
N CYS A 186 2.10 -2.82 -3.11
CA CYS A 186 0.99 -3.30 -3.93
C CYS A 186 0.14 -4.28 -3.10
N PRO A 187 -0.84 -3.79 -2.32
CA PRO A 187 -1.73 -4.65 -1.58
C PRO A 187 -2.61 -5.49 -2.52
N GLY A 188 -2.94 -6.71 -2.08
CA GLY A 188 -4.05 -7.48 -2.61
C GLY A 188 -5.37 -7.05 -1.97
N ILE A 189 -6.23 -8.02 -1.66
CA ILE A 189 -7.47 -7.77 -0.94
C ILE A 189 -7.15 -7.69 0.55
N ILE A 190 -7.33 -6.48 1.12
CA ILE A 190 -7.10 -6.22 2.54
C ILE A 190 -8.43 -5.87 3.20
N PHE A 191 -8.74 -6.54 4.31
CA PHE A 191 -9.96 -6.34 5.07
C PHE A 191 -9.97 -4.95 5.72
N THR A 192 -10.70 -4.04 5.11
CA THR A 192 -10.79 -2.64 5.48
C THR A 192 -12.21 -2.13 5.22
N PRO A 193 -12.64 -1.03 5.86
CA PRO A 193 -13.94 -0.40 5.58
C PRO A 193 -14.15 -0.08 4.10
N LEU A 194 -13.10 0.25 3.36
CA LEU A 194 -13.17 0.48 1.92
C LEU A 194 -13.54 -0.80 1.14
N MET A 195 -13.05 -1.96 1.59
CA MET A 195 -13.27 -3.25 0.93
C MET A 195 -14.63 -3.84 1.28
N HIS A 196 -14.94 -3.97 2.57
CA HIS A 196 -16.17 -4.66 2.99
C HIS A 196 -17.44 -3.79 2.93
N ARG A 197 -17.31 -2.44 2.90
CA ARG A 197 -18.45 -1.51 2.75
C ARG A 197 -19.61 -1.76 3.71
N GLY A 198 -19.33 -2.38 4.86
CA GLY A 198 -20.31 -2.79 5.86
C GLY A 198 -20.79 -4.24 5.75
N ASP A 199 -20.47 -4.97 4.67
CA ASP A 199 -20.73 -6.40 4.55
C ASP A 199 -19.44 -7.21 4.75
N GLU A 200 -19.14 -7.48 6.00
CA GLU A 200 -17.91 -8.19 6.40
C GLU A 200 -17.95 -9.67 6.00
N ALA A 201 -19.13 -10.31 6.04
CA ALA A 201 -19.26 -11.74 5.74
C ALA A 201 -19.06 -12.04 4.26
N ASP A 202 -19.63 -11.21 3.37
CA ASP A 202 -19.39 -11.33 1.93
C ASP A 202 -17.93 -11.09 1.60
N ALA A 203 -17.34 -10.05 2.18
CA ALA A 203 -15.93 -9.74 2.01
C ALA A 203 -15.00 -10.90 2.41
N GLU A 204 -15.26 -11.55 3.53
CA GLU A 204 -14.47 -12.68 4.02
C GLU A 204 -14.60 -13.90 3.09
N THR A 205 -15.80 -14.16 2.57
CA THR A 205 -16.04 -15.22 1.59
C THR A 205 -15.23 -15.00 0.32
N VAL A 206 -15.32 -13.80 -0.27
CA VAL A 206 -14.57 -13.43 -1.49
C VAL A 206 -13.06 -13.56 -1.28
N MET A 207 -12.55 -13.10 -0.14
CA MET A 207 -11.12 -13.19 0.19
C MET A 207 -10.64 -14.63 0.28
N SER A 208 -11.42 -15.50 0.92
CA SER A 208 -11.06 -16.92 1.09
C SER A 208 -11.02 -17.69 -0.23
N GLU A 209 -11.84 -17.32 -1.20
CA GLU A 209 -11.88 -17.95 -2.52
C GLU A 209 -10.74 -17.53 -3.43
N LEU A 210 -10.33 -16.26 -3.36
CA LEU A 210 -9.34 -15.66 -4.26
C LEU A 210 -7.90 -15.81 -3.77
N GLN A 211 -7.70 -15.82 -2.45
CA GLN A 211 -6.39 -15.71 -1.83
C GLN A 211 -5.78 -17.10 -1.57
N PRO A 212 -4.55 -17.38 -2.09
CA PRO A 212 -3.85 -18.64 -1.84
C PRO A 212 -3.50 -18.92 -0.39
N LEU A 213 -3.03 -17.89 0.34
CA LEU A 213 -2.75 -18.04 1.77
C LEU A 213 -4.07 -18.19 2.56
N PRO A 214 -4.22 -19.21 3.43
CA PRO A 214 -5.43 -19.42 4.22
C PRO A 214 -5.50 -18.46 5.42
N LYS A 215 -5.36 -17.18 5.13
CA LYS A 215 -5.34 -16.11 6.12
C LYS A 215 -5.92 -14.86 5.50
N ARG A 216 -6.86 -14.22 6.18
CA ARG A 216 -7.39 -12.93 5.77
C ARG A 216 -6.28 -11.86 5.77
N GLY A 217 -6.16 -11.09 4.70
CA GLY A 217 -5.25 -9.95 4.62
C GLY A 217 -5.74 -8.80 5.51
N GLU A 218 -4.93 -8.34 6.43
CA GLU A 218 -5.24 -7.29 7.40
C GLU A 218 -4.42 -6.03 7.15
N GLY A 219 -4.89 -4.90 7.67
CA GLY A 219 -4.11 -3.66 7.65
C GLY A 219 -2.73 -3.80 8.31
N SER A 220 -2.59 -4.69 9.29
CA SER A 220 -1.31 -5.01 9.94
C SER A 220 -0.29 -5.66 9.00
N ASP A 221 -0.73 -6.39 7.97
CA ASP A 221 0.18 -6.99 6.99
C ASP A 221 0.83 -5.90 6.13
N ILE A 222 0.05 -4.86 5.77
CA ILE A 222 0.56 -3.68 5.07
C ILE A 222 1.45 -2.83 5.98
N ALA A 223 1.05 -2.66 7.24
CA ALA A 223 1.85 -1.93 8.23
C ALA A 223 3.23 -2.58 8.46
N GLY A 224 3.32 -3.91 8.39
CA GLY A 224 4.60 -4.65 8.44
C GLY A 224 5.52 -4.31 7.27
N ALA A 225 5.00 -4.29 6.05
CA ALA A 225 5.76 -3.91 4.86
C ALA A 225 6.16 -2.42 4.90
N ALA A 226 5.25 -1.55 5.33
CA ALA A 226 5.54 -0.12 5.48
C ALA A 226 6.63 0.13 6.53
N LEU A 227 6.60 -0.58 7.66
CA LEU A 227 7.64 -0.50 8.69
C LEU A 227 8.99 -0.91 8.15
N TRP A 228 9.08 -2.04 7.43
CA TRP A 228 10.33 -2.47 6.83
C TRP A 228 10.87 -1.45 5.83
N LEU A 229 10.03 -0.93 4.92
CA LEU A 229 10.43 0.10 3.96
C LEU A 229 10.83 1.42 4.63
N ALA A 230 10.22 1.76 5.76
CA ALA A 230 10.57 2.95 6.54
C ALA A 230 11.89 2.78 7.30
N GLY A 231 12.20 1.56 7.71
CA GLY A 231 13.31 1.22 8.60
C GLY A 231 14.68 1.10 7.93
N PRO A 232 15.72 0.89 8.75
CA PRO A 232 17.10 0.77 8.27
C PRO A 232 17.36 -0.52 7.47
N ASP A 233 16.59 -1.58 7.68
CA ASP A 233 16.76 -2.85 6.96
C ASP A 233 16.43 -2.73 5.46
N ALA A 234 15.74 -1.66 5.05
CA ALA A 234 15.49 -1.33 3.67
C ALA A 234 16.42 -0.22 3.11
N ALA A 235 17.56 0.05 3.75
CA ALA A 235 18.45 1.15 3.37
C ALA A 235 18.97 1.07 1.92
N PHE A 236 19.02 -0.11 1.32
CA PHE A 236 19.43 -0.32 -0.07
C PHE A 236 18.28 -0.66 -1.02
N VAL A 237 17.03 -0.32 -0.60
CA VAL A 237 15.81 -0.60 -1.37
C VAL A 237 15.17 0.70 -1.79
N THR A 238 15.17 0.98 -3.09
CA THR A 238 14.50 2.12 -3.72
C THR A 238 14.03 1.77 -5.12
N GLY A 239 12.95 2.40 -5.59
CA GLY A 239 12.38 2.19 -6.93
C GLY A 239 11.67 0.86 -7.10
N THR A 240 11.28 0.18 -6.02
CA THR A 240 10.60 -1.12 -6.10
C THR A 240 9.14 -1.06 -5.70
N SER A 241 8.37 -2.03 -6.20
CA SER A 241 6.98 -2.28 -5.83
C SER A 241 6.88 -3.63 -5.12
N ILE A 242 6.59 -3.59 -3.81
CA ILE A 242 6.48 -4.78 -2.97
C ILE A 242 5.03 -5.28 -2.98
N VAL A 243 4.83 -6.49 -3.46
CA VAL A 243 3.51 -7.15 -3.47
C VAL A 243 3.22 -7.76 -2.10
N VAL A 244 2.06 -7.39 -1.52
CA VAL A 244 1.58 -7.90 -0.23
C VAL A 244 0.11 -8.32 -0.40
N ASP A 245 -0.12 -9.53 -0.90
CA ASP A 245 -1.42 -9.93 -1.44
C ASP A 245 -1.84 -11.37 -1.13
N GLY A 246 -1.13 -12.06 -0.25
CA GLY A 246 -1.45 -13.45 0.07
C GLY A 246 -1.31 -14.40 -1.13
N GLY A 247 -0.60 -14.00 -2.19
CA GLY A 247 -0.37 -14.80 -3.37
C GLY A 247 -1.39 -14.63 -4.49
N ILE A 248 -2.32 -13.68 -4.39
CA ILE A 248 -3.37 -13.46 -5.40
C ILE A 248 -2.77 -13.22 -6.79
N SER A 249 -1.83 -12.29 -6.91
CA SER A 249 -1.23 -11.94 -8.21
C SER A 249 -0.35 -13.05 -8.79
N SER A 250 0.29 -13.87 -7.94
CA SER A 250 1.14 -14.97 -8.35
C SER A 250 0.37 -16.26 -8.68
N ALA A 251 -0.88 -16.38 -8.19
CA ALA A 251 -1.71 -17.55 -8.42
C ALA A 251 -2.14 -17.70 -9.90
N GLY A 252 -2.04 -16.65 -10.70
CA GLY A 252 -2.46 -16.62 -12.09
C GLY A 252 -3.92 -17.04 -12.28
N THR A 253 -4.21 -17.69 -13.38
CA THR A 253 -5.53 -18.25 -13.66
C THR A 253 -5.76 -19.62 -12.99
N ARG A 254 -4.81 -20.10 -12.19
CA ARG A 254 -4.75 -21.49 -11.71
C ARG A 254 -4.88 -22.51 -12.86
N LEU A 255 -4.32 -22.14 -14.02
CA LEU A 255 -4.44 -22.89 -15.27
C LEU A 255 -3.91 -24.32 -15.12
N TYR A 256 -2.80 -24.49 -14.41
CA TYR A 256 -2.18 -25.79 -14.22
C TYR A 256 -3.13 -26.79 -13.54
N GLY A 257 -3.80 -26.36 -12.46
CA GLY A 257 -4.81 -27.19 -11.78
C GLY A 257 -6.04 -27.49 -12.65
N ARG A 258 -6.40 -26.59 -13.58
CA ARG A 258 -7.53 -26.77 -14.51
C ARG A 258 -7.16 -27.65 -15.70
N LEU A 259 -5.94 -27.56 -16.22
CA LEU A 259 -5.44 -28.39 -17.34
C LEU A 259 -5.19 -29.85 -16.89
N GLY A 260 -4.89 -30.09 -15.63
CA GLY A 260 -4.69 -31.41 -15.08
C GLY A 260 -5.98 -32.24 -14.89
N GLY A 261 -7.15 -31.67 -15.23
CA GLY A 261 -8.45 -32.35 -15.06
C GLY A 261 -8.81 -32.58 -13.60
N THR A 262 -9.61 -33.62 -13.33
CA THR A 262 -10.06 -33.99 -11.97
C THR A 262 -9.00 -34.72 -11.14
N GLN A 263 -7.78 -34.84 -11.63
CA GLN A 263 -6.70 -35.46 -10.88
C GLN A 263 -6.25 -34.49 -9.77
N ASN A 264 -6.32 -34.97 -8.53
CA ASN A 264 -5.72 -34.30 -7.37
C ASN A 264 -4.19 -34.35 -7.53
N LEU A 265 -3.63 -33.32 -8.23
CA LEU A 265 -2.17 -33.21 -8.44
C LEU A 265 -1.40 -33.14 -7.12
N ASP A 266 -2.08 -32.81 -6.01
CA ASP A 266 -1.53 -32.78 -4.67
C ASP A 266 -1.24 -34.19 -4.10
N ARG A 267 -1.74 -35.25 -4.76
CA ARG A 267 -1.59 -36.66 -4.33
C ARG A 267 -0.78 -37.52 -5.29
N VAL A 268 -0.20 -36.92 -6.28
CA VAL A 268 0.61 -37.60 -7.30
C VAL A 268 1.90 -36.86 -7.54
N VAL A 269 2.95 -37.59 -7.83
CA VAL A 269 4.24 -37.04 -8.23
C VAL A 269 4.80 -37.88 -9.38
N GLY A 270 5.40 -37.24 -10.33
CA GLY A 270 5.96 -37.95 -11.48
C GLY A 270 6.46 -37.03 -12.56
N ILE A 271 6.76 -37.61 -13.70
CA ILE A 271 7.21 -36.90 -14.88
C ILE A 271 6.39 -37.30 -16.10
N ALA A 272 5.96 -36.31 -16.86
CA ALA A 272 5.32 -36.49 -18.16
C ALA A 272 6.30 -36.07 -19.27
N HIS A 273 6.48 -36.96 -20.26
CA HIS A 273 7.45 -36.76 -21.33
C HIS A 273 6.83 -36.14 -22.61
N GLY A 274 5.56 -35.72 -22.55
CA GLY A 274 4.84 -35.13 -23.68
C GLY A 274 4.80 -36.09 -24.91
N THR A 275 5.18 -35.61 -26.07
CA THR A 275 5.15 -36.35 -27.34
C THR A 275 6.47 -37.07 -27.66
N THR A 276 7.36 -37.22 -26.71
CA THR A 276 8.68 -37.85 -26.93
C THR A 276 8.66 -39.35 -27.16
N GLY A 277 7.49 -40.00 -27.02
CA GLY A 277 7.32 -41.46 -27.08
C GLY A 277 7.69 -42.18 -25.78
N GLN A 278 8.17 -41.47 -24.76
CA GLN A 278 8.40 -42.02 -23.44
C GLN A 278 7.13 -42.01 -22.62
N ALA A 279 6.86 -43.07 -21.88
CA ALA A 279 5.71 -43.17 -21.00
C ALA A 279 5.86 -42.22 -19.79
N ALA A 280 4.76 -41.59 -19.40
CA ALA A 280 4.73 -40.84 -18.14
C ALA A 280 4.95 -41.76 -16.96
N SER A 281 5.77 -41.33 -16.01
CA SER A 281 5.97 -42.04 -14.71
C SER A 281 5.28 -41.26 -13.61
N VAL A 282 4.21 -41.80 -13.04
CA VAL A 282 3.41 -41.14 -12.00
C VAL A 282 3.21 -42.11 -10.84
N ARG A 283 3.47 -41.65 -9.62
CA ARG A 283 3.14 -42.38 -8.39
C ARG A 283 2.24 -41.59 -7.49
N ARG A 284 1.44 -42.21 -6.68
CA ARG A 284 0.67 -41.57 -5.61
C ARG A 284 1.55 -41.27 -4.40
N LEU A 285 1.31 -40.15 -3.75
CA LEU A 285 1.92 -39.78 -2.48
C LEU A 285 1.21 -40.47 -1.34
#